data_22255bdbd6f2aa93e4d8c9dcf12f3a67
#
_entry.id   22255bdbd6f2aa93e4d8c9dcf12f3a67
#
_cell.length_a   1.000
_cell.length_b   1.000
_cell.length_c   1.000
_cell.angle_alpha   90.00
_cell.angle_beta   90.00
_cell.angle_gamma   90.00
#
_symmetry.space_group_name_H-M   'P 1'
#
loop_
_entity.id
_entity.type
_entity.pdbx_description
1 polymer ?
#
loop_
_entity_poly.entity_id
_entity_poly.type
_entity_poly.pdbx_seq_one_letter_code
_entity_poly.pdbx_strand_id
1 'polypeptide(L)'
;MARKKDTPQKAALREMMGNYLKENKVKVKDGTDVNSIMRDMMSIILEGALDQEMDEELGYSKYDYRNKETDNSRNGHSQKTMHTSYGDMEIDIPRDRKGEFEPQLVKKYQNSNNLLGVQALTFCVCIKLVEVSNTKR
;
A
#
# COMPACT_ATOMS: atom_id res chain seq x y z
N MET A 1 -1.73 -17.33 -31.05
CA MET A 1 -0.83 -16.24 -30.62
C MET A 1 -0.02 -16.67 -29.41
N ALA A 2 1.29 -16.54 -29.45
CA ALA A 2 2.12 -16.83 -28.31
C ALA A 2 1.89 -15.78 -27.21
N ARG A 3 1.73 -16.23 -25.97
CA ARG A 3 1.56 -15.33 -24.82
C ARG A 3 2.85 -14.54 -24.60
N LYS A 4 2.72 -13.22 -24.47
CA LYS A 4 3.87 -12.36 -24.12
C LYS A 4 4.49 -12.86 -22.81
N LYS A 5 5.82 -12.97 -22.74
CA LYS A 5 6.51 -13.37 -21.53
C LYS A 5 6.21 -12.37 -20.41
N ASP A 6 5.84 -12.88 -19.25
CA ASP A 6 5.61 -12.05 -18.07
C ASP A 6 6.96 -11.52 -17.54
N THR A 7 6.92 -10.33 -16.95
CA THR A 7 8.05 -9.84 -16.17
C THR A 7 8.28 -10.74 -14.95
N PRO A 8 9.50 -10.81 -14.38
CA PRO A 8 9.77 -11.62 -13.19
C PRO A 8 8.82 -11.33 -12.02
N GLN A 9 8.50 -10.06 -11.80
CA GLN A 9 7.55 -9.62 -10.78
C GLN A 9 6.13 -10.15 -11.04
N LYS A 10 5.68 -10.06 -12.27
CA LYS A 10 4.35 -10.55 -12.67
C LYS A 10 4.26 -12.07 -12.59
N ALA A 11 5.34 -12.77 -12.93
CA ALA A 11 5.41 -14.22 -12.80
C ALA A 11 5.30 -14.67 -11.32
N ALA A 12 6.05 -14.01 -10.43
CA ALA A 12 5.96 -14.26 -8.99
C ALA A 12 4.56 -13.98 -8.44
N LEU A 13 3.95 -12.86 -8.83
CA LEU A 13 2.59 -12.52 -8.42
C LEU A 13 1.57 -13.54 -8.94
N ARG A 14 1.74 -14.02 -10.17
CA ARG A 14 0.88 -15.06 -10.76
C ARG A 14 0.94 -16.37 -9.95
N GLU A 15 2.13 -16.76 -9.53
CA GLU A 15 2.33 -17.96 -8.71
C GLU A 15 1.65 -17.79 -7.34
N MET A 16 1.89 -16.70 -6.66
CA MET A 16 1.27 -16.38 -5.37
C MET A 16 -0.26 -16.40 -5.45
N MET A 17 -0.82 -15.72 -6.46
CA MET A 17 -2.27 -15.67 -6.64
C MET A 17 -2.86 -17.03 -7.03
N GLY A 18 -2.16 -17.78 -7.86
CA GLY A 18 -2.57 -19.13 -8.22
C GLY A 18 -2.65 -20.05 -7.01
N ASN A 19 -1.66 -19.97 -6.13
CA ASN A 19 -1.65 -20.73 -4.87
C ASN A 19 -2.77 -20.27 -3.93
N TYR A 20 -2.93 -18.96 -3.75
CA TYR A 20 -4.00 -18.38 -2.94
C TYR A 20 -5.39 -18.86 -3.36
N LEU A 21 -5.70 -18.80 -4.65
CA LEU A 21 -6.99 -19.22 -5.19
C LEU A 21 -7.26 -20.71 -4.99
N LYS A 22 -6.21 -21.55 -5.12
CA LYS A 22 -6.30 -23.00 -4.91
C LYS A 22 -6.50 -23.35 -3.45
N GLU A 23 -5.69 -22.81 -2.57
CA GLU A 23 -5.71 -23.11 -1.13
C GLU A 23 -7.02 -22.69 -0.48
N ASN A 24 -7.51 -21.50 -0.84
CA ASN A 24 -8.76 -20.97 -0.30
C ASN A 24 -10.01 -21.42 -1.07
N LYS A 25 -9.84 -22.24 -2.11
CA LYS A 25 -10.92 -22.70 -2.98
C LYS A 25 -11.81 -21.58 -3.53
N VAL A 26 -11.18 -20.42 -3.78
CA VAL A 26 -11.89 -19.24 -4.29
C VAL A 26 -12.26 -19.45 -5.75
N LYS A 27 -13.55 -19.42 -6.03
CA LYS A 27 -14.08 -19.48 -7.40
C LYS A 27 -14.50 -18.07 -7.82
N VAL A 28 -13.81 -17.54 -8.79
CA VAL A 28 -14.17 -16.25 -9.41
C VAL A 28 -15.23 -16.50 -10.45
N LYS A 29 -16.44 -16.05 -10.21
CA LYS A 29 -17.60 -16.22 -11.11
C LYS A 29 -17.88 -14.97 -11.94
N ASP A 30 -17.75 -13.79 -11.33
CA ASP A 30 -18.11 -12.52 -11.95
C ASP A 30 -17.14 -11.39 -11.53
N GLY A 31 -17.42 -10.20 -12.00
CA GLY A 31 -16.62 -9.01 -11.68
C GLY A 31 -16.70 -8.59 -10.22
N THR A 32 -17.76 -8.96 -9.50
CA THR A 32 -17.91 -8.66 -8.07
C THR A 32 -16.89 -9.43 -7.25
N ASP A 33 -16.66 -10.70 -7.58
CA ASP A 33 -15.62 -11.51 -6.94
C ASP A 33 -14.23 -10.95 -7.19
N VAL A 34 -13.97 -10.49 -8.42
CA VAL A 34 -12.71 -9.82 -8.77
C VAL A 34 -12.53 -8.54 -7.96
N ASN A 35 -13.56 -7.72 -7.83
CA ASN A 35 -13.51 -6.47 -7.06
C ASN A 35 -13.23 -6.74 -5.58
N SER A 36 -13.81 -7.81 -5.01
CA SER A 36 -13.56 -8.22 -3.63
C SER A 36 -12.08 -8.57 -3.42
N ILE A 37 -11.53 -9.40 -4.30
CA ILE A 37 -10.10 -9.78 -4.24
C ILE A 37 -9.20 -8.55 -4.40
N MET A 38 -9.55 -7.65 -5.32
CA MET A 38 -8.79 -6.42 -5.52
C MET A 38 -8.79 -5.52 -4.29
N ARG A 39 -9.92 -5.39 -3.60
CA ARG A 39 -9.99 -4.64 -2.32
C ARG A 39 -9.08 -5.25 -1.27
N ASP A 40 -9.13 -6.56 -1.10
CA ASP A 40 -8.30 -7.27 -0.12
C ASP A 40 -6.81 -7.11 -0.44
N MET A 41 -6.42 -7.24 -1.70
CA MET A 41 -5.06 -7.02 -2.15
C MET A 41 -4.59 -5.59 -1.91
N MET A 42 -5.43 -4.61 -2.23
CA MET A 42 -5.10 -3.19 -2.02
C MET A 42 -4.91 -2.87 -0.54
N SER A 43 -5.78 -3.39 0.33
CA SER A 43 -5.64 -3.19 1.78
C SER A 43 -4.32 -3.77 2.31
N ILE A 44 -3.98 -4.98 1.92
CA ILE A 44 -2.73 -5.64 2.33
C ILE A 44 -1.50 -4.86 1.84
N ILE A 45 -1.50 -4.41 0.61
CA ILE A 45 -0.39 -3.63 0.03
C ILE A 45 -0.24 -2.29 0.76
N LEU A 46 -1.36 -1.59 0.99
CA LEU A 46 -1.36 -0.30 1.69
C LEU A 46 -0.90 -0.44 3.14
N GLU A 47 -1.39 -1.43 3.86
CA GLU A 47 -0.98 -1.71 5.24
C GLU A 47 0.51 -2.05 5.34
N GLY A 48 1.02 -2.88 4.44
CA GLY A 48 2.44 -3.21 4.38
C GLY A 48 3.32 -2.00 4.08
N ALA A 49 2.90 -1.15 3.16
CA ALA A 49 3.61 0.08 2.83
C ALA A 49 3.56 1.11 3.97
N LEU A 50 2.44 1.22 4.68
CA LEU A 50 2.30 2.08 5.85
C LEU A 50 3.18 1.62 7.02
N ASP A 51 3.28 0.31 7.26
CA ASP A 51 4.18 -0.25 8.26
C ASP A 51 5.65 0.05 7.90
N GLN A 52 6.01 -0.01 6.63
CA GLN A 52 7.35 0.37 6.16
C GLN A 52 7.62 1.87 6.38
N GLU A 53 6.68 2.74 6.09
CA GLU A 53 6.81 4.18 6.40
C GLU A 53 7.02 4.42 7.90
N MET A 54 6.31 3.67 8.75
CA MET A 54 6.49 3.74 10.20
C MET A 54 7.90 3.27 10.62
N ASP A 55 8.40 2.19 10.02
CA ASP A 55 9.75 1.69 10.29
C ASP A 55 10.81 2.74 9.92
N GLU A 56 10.64 3.41 8.79
CA GLU A 56 11.54 4.47 8.34
C GLU A 56 11.47 5.70 9.26
N GLU A 57 10.29 6.11 9.67
CA GLU A 57 10.10 7.27 10.55
C GLU A 57 10.68 7.02 11.96
N LEU A 58 10.44 5.85 12.53
CA LEU A 58 10.96 5.50 13.85
C LEU A 58 12.43 5.04 13.85
N GLY A 59 12.95 4.65 12.67
CA GLY A 59 14.31 4.18 12.51
C GLY A 59 14.57 2.77 13.02
N TYR A 60 13.55 2.00 13.36
CA TYR A 60 13.67 0.60 13.76
C TYR A 60 12.49 -0.24 13.26
N SER A 61 12.77 -1.51 12.96
CA SER A 61 11.75 -2.46 12.53
C SER A 61 10.88 -2.94 13.70
N LYS A 62 9.70 -3.43 13.37
CA LYS A 62 8.80 -4.04 14.34
C LYS A 62 9.52 -5.17 15.11
N TYR A 63 9.46 -5.13 16.44
CA TYR A 63 10.14 -6.05 17.37
C TYR A 63 11.67 -5.89 17.49
N ASP A 64 12.30 -4.98 16.76
CA ASP A 64 13.74 -4.71 16.85
C ASP A 64 14.03 -3.60 17.87
N TYR A 65 13.81 -3.91 19.14
CA TYR A 65 14.03 -2.95 20.23
C TYR A 65 15.51 -2.67 20.53
N ARG A 66 16.43 -3.50 20.02
CA ARG A 66 17.87 -3.34 20.22
C ARG A 66 18.43 -2.14 19.46
N ASN A 67 17.89 -1.90 18.29
CA ASN A 67 18.31 -0.78 17.43
C ASN A 67 17.44 0.45 17.58
N LYS A 68 16.61 0.48 18.60
CA LYS A 68 15.73 1.61 18.89
C LYS A 68 16.52 2.79 19.46
N GLU A 69 16.71 3.82 18.66
CA GLU A 69 17.37 5.07 19.06
C GLU A 69 16.41 6.20 19.46
N THR A 70 15.14 6.05 19.12
CA THR A 70 14.10 7.04 19.42
C THR A 70 13.35 6.71 20.71
N ASP A 71 12.88 7.74 21.40
CA ASP A 71 11.96 7.62 22.54
C ASP A 71 10.50 7.41 22.12
N ASN A 72 10.19 7.58 20.83
CA ASN A 72 8.88 7.29 20.26
C ASN A 72 8.69 5.78 20.07
N SER A 73 7.47 5.31 20.07
CA SER A 73 7.12 3.89 19.94
C SER A 73 5.86 3.70 19.13
N ARG A 74 5.74 2.52 18.55
CA ARG A 74 4.48 2.10 17.93
C ARG A 74 3.37 2.02 18.98
N ASN A 75 2.18 2.46 18.63
CA ASN A 75 1.00 2.49 19.50
C ASN A 75 -0.22 1.87 18.82
N GLY A 76 -0.07 0.67 18.31
CA GLY A 76 -1.15 -0.03 17.63
C GLY A 76 -1.52 0.59 16.29
N HIS A 77 -2.75 0.35 15.88
CA HIS A 77 -3.31 0.79 14.60
C HIS A 77 -4.63 1.50 14.81
N SER A 78 -5.02 2.36 13.89
CA SER A 78 -6.35 2.93 13.79
C SER A 78 -7.01 2.48 12.51
N GLN A 79 -8.24 2.00 12.61
CA GLN A 79 -9.00 1.55 11.47
C GLN A 79 -9.55 2.76 10.69
N LYS A 80 -9.45 2.69 9.37
CA LYS A 80 -9.97 3.72 8.47
C LYS A 80 -10.64 3.09 7.26
N THR A 81 -11.82 3.59 6.94
CA THR A 81 -12.54 3.18 5.72
C THR A 81 -12.13 4.07 4.55
N MET A 82 -11.71 3.44 3.47
CA MET A 82 -11.35 4.11 2.22
C MET A 82 -12.33 3.76 1.12
N HIS A 83 -12.82 4.78 0.44
CA HIS A 83 -13.71 4.61 -0.72
C HIS A 83 -12.88 4.46 -1.98
N THR A 84 -12.99 3.32 -2.64
CA THR A 84 -12.25 3.02 -3.87
C THR A 84 -13.19 2.73 -5.04
N SER A 85 -12.66 2.71 -6.26
CA SER A 85 -13.43 2.31 -7.45
C SER A 85 -13.88 0.84 -7.41
N TYR A 86 -13.26 0.02 -6.56
CA TYR A 86 -13.63 -1.38 -6.34
C TYR A 86 -14.60 -1.57 -5.17
N GLY A 87 -14.97 -0.49 -4.49
CA GLY A 87 -15.81 -0.48 -3.31
C GLY A 87 -15.10 0.02 -2.06
N ASP A 88 -15.80 0.03 -0.94
CA ASP A 88 -15.24 0.44 0.34
C ASP A 88 -14.30 -0.64 0.89
N MET A 89 -13.15 -0.22 1.37
CA MET A 89 -12.20 -1.10 2.05
C MET A 89 -11.78 -0.52 3.39
N GLU A 90 -11.57 -1.37 4.35
CA GLU A 90 -11.01 -1.00 5.64
C GLU A 90 -9.51 -1.26 5.64
N ILE A 91 -8.75 -0.31 6.16
CA ILE A 91 -7.31 -0.41 6.34
C ILE A 91 -6.91 -0.05 7.75
N ASP A 92 -5.88 -0.73 8.25
CA ASP A 92 -5.29 -0.46 9.55
C ASP A 92 -4.06 0.44 9.38
N ILE A 93 -4.17 1.66 9.86
CA ILE A 93 -3.09 2.66 9.78
C ILE A 93 -2.29 2.61 11.07
N PRO A 94 -0.96 2.39 11.01
CA PRO A 94 -0.13 2.36 12.20
C PRO A 94 -0.10 3.73 12.88
N ARG A 95 -0.03 3.70 14.20
CA ARG A 95 0.04 4.90 15.04
C ARG A 95 1.31 4.85 15.89
N ASP A 96 1.86 6.02 16.14
CA ASP A 96 2.93 6.20 17.09
C ASP A 96 2.40 6.77 18.42
N ARG A 97 3.19 6.63 19.46
CA ARG A 97 2.80 7.10 20.81
C ARG A 97 2.77 8.62 20.92
N LYS A 98 3.66 9.32 20.24
CA LYS A 98 3.75 10.78 20.27
C LYS A 98 2.81 11.50 19.30
N GLY A 99 2.25 10.78 18.32
CA GLY A 99 1.38 11.37 17.29
C GLY A 99 2.11 12.23 16.27
N GLU A 100 3.41 12.01 16.11
CA GLU A 100 4.27 12.74 15.15
C GLU A 100 4.27 12.09 13.76
N PHE A 101 3.89 10.81 13.69
CA PHE A 101 3.85 10.07 12.43
C PHE A 101 2.71 10.54 11.54
N GLU A 102 3.05 11.04 10.37
CA GLU A 102 2.10 11.37 9.31
C GLU A 102 2.36 10.51 8.09
N PRO A 103 1.51 9.50 7.82
CA PRO A 103 1.68 8.67 6.64
C PRO A 103 1.52 9.49 5.35
N GLN A 104 2.45 9.33 4.43
CA GLN A 104 2.42 10.00 3.14
C GLN A 104 1.50 9.27 2.16
N LEU A 105 1.41 7.96 2.27
CA LEU A 105 0.63 7.12 1.38
C LEU A 105 -0.88 7.34 1.56
N VAL A 106 -1.32 7.47 2.82
CA VAL A 106 -2.72 7.75 3.17
C VAL A 106 -2.75 8.91 4.15
N LYS A 107 -3.07 10.09 3.69
CA LYS A 107 -3.12 11.29 4.52
C LYS A 107 -4.26 11.23 5.54
N LYS A 108 -4.05 11.87 6.68
CA LYS A 108 -4.95 11.82 7.85
C LYS A 108 -6.43 12.09 7.54
N TYR A 109 -6.72 12.98 6.62
CA TYR A 109 -8.09 13.37 6.25
C TYR A 109 -8.57 12.82 4.91
N GLN A 110 -7.79 11.96 4.28
CA GLN A 110 -8.13 11.36 2.99
C GLN A 110 -9.01 10.13 3.20
N ASN A 111 -10.30 10.25 2.85
CA ASN A 111 -11.25 9.13 2.95
C ASN A 111 -11.55 8.47 1.59
N SER A 112 -11.16 9.11 0.50
CA SER A 112 -11.33 8.54 -0.82
C SER A 112 -9.96 8.23 -1.41
N ASN A 113 -9.73 6.97 -1.67
CA ASN A 113 -8.64 6.56 -2.52
C ASN A 113 -9.16 6.60 -3.96
N ASN A 114 -9.46 7.79 -4.42
CA ASN A 114 -9.57 7.94 -5.85
C ASN A 114 -8.22 7.53 -6.42
N LEU A 115 -8.21 6.49 -7.21
CA LEU A 115 -7.09 6.22 -8.11
C LEU A 115 -6.66 7.49 -8.84
N LEU A 116 -7.59 8.39 -9.09
CA LEU A 116 -7.36 9.75 -9.56
C LEU A 116 -6.56 10.60 -8.57
N GLY A 117 -6.76 10.47 -7.27
CA GLY A 117 -5.94 11.15 -6.25
C GLY A 117 -4.52 10.59 -6.19
N VAL A 118 -4.39 9.27 -6.28
CA VAL A 118 -3.08 8.59 -6.40
C VAL A 118 -2.45 8.92 -7.75
N GLN A 119 -3.22 8.97 -8.82
CA GLN A 119 -2.73 9.40 -10.13
C GLN A 119 -2.31 10.87 -10.14
N ALA A 120 -3.04 11.76 -9.47
CA ALA A 120 -2.65 13.16 -9.32
C ALA A 120 -1.35 13.30 -8.51
N LEU A 121 -1.17 12.53 -7.43
CA LEU A 121 0.06 12.47 -6.66
C LEU A 121 1.21 11.87 -7.48
N THR A 122 0.97 10.78 -8.20
CA THR A 122 1.94 10.15 -9.09
C THR A 122 2.30 11.12 -10.23
N PHE A 123 1.33 11.82 -10.77
CA PHE A 123 1.54 12.84 -11.80
C PHE A 123 2.37 14.03 -11.27
N CYS A 124 2.07 14.53 -10.07
CA CYS A 124 2.88 15.57 -9.41
C CYS A 124 4.30 15.11 -9.12
N VAL A 125 4.50 13.88 -8.68
CA VAL A 125 5.83 13.28 -8.46
C VAL A 125 6.57 13.13 -9.78
N CYS A 126 5.92 12.69 -10.85
CA CYS A 126 6.51 12.60 -12.17
C CYS A 126 6.90 13.98 -12.72
N ILE A 127 6.08 15.01 -12.54
CA ILE A 127 6.39 16.37 -12.93
C ILE A 127 7.61 16.89 -12.15
N LYS A 128 7.66 16.68 -10.84
CA LYS A 128 8.81 17.05 -10.01
C LYS A 128 10.10 16.34 -10.42
N LEU A 129 10.02 15.06 -10.76
CA LEU A 129 11.16 14.30 -11.27
C LEU A 129 11.65 14.82 -12.63
N VAL A 130 10.74 15.22 -13.50
CA VAL A 130 11.06 15.84 -14.80
C VAL A 130 11.71 17.23 -14.61
N GLU A 131 11.19 18.05 -13.70
CA GLU A 131 11.80 19.34 -13.36
C GLU A 131 13.21 19.18 -12.78
N VAL A 132 13.44 18.23 -11.89
CA VAL A 132 14.76 17.92 -11.33
C VAL A 132 15.73 17.43 -12.42
N SER A 133 15.27 16.67 -13.41
CA SER A 133 16.12 16.23 -14.52
C SER A 133 16.48 17.37 -15.48
N ASN A 134 15.63 18.38 -15.60
CA ASN A 134 15.90 19.56 -16.41
C ASN A 134 16.82 20.59 -15.73
N THR A 135 16.88 20.62 -14.41
CA THR A 135 17.77 21.52 -13.66
C THR A 135 19.20 21.01 -13.53
N LYS A 136 19.49 19.76 -13.92
CA LYS A 136 20.84 19.19 -13.92
C LYS A 136 21.61 19.34 -15.24
N ARG A 137 21.09 20.09 -16.18
CA ARG A 137 21.79 20.41 -17.42
C ARG A 137 22.50 21.76 -17.34
#